data_0b348ad575dffe0a849789f34524d00a
#
_entry.id   0b348ad575dffe0a849789f34524d00a
#
_cell.length_a   1.000
_cell.length_b   1.000
_cell.length_c   1.000
_cell.angle_alpha   90.00
_cell.angle_beta   90.00
_cell.angle_gamma   90.00
#
_symmetry.space_group_name_H-M   'P 1'
#
loop_
_entity.id
_entity.type
_entity.pdbx_description
1 polymer ?
#
loop_
_entity_poly.entity_id
_entity_poly.type
_entity_poly.pdbx_seq_one_letter_code
_entity_poly.pdbx_strand_id
1 'polypeptide(L)'
;AQLYFNGEPYVQRHYDLEPATNPATATATITMYFTDAAFALYNATNPVWPALPTVAGGGLLDPNLTNLKVTQFHGTPTGGLPTSTPGNYTGTRVLLTPVSVVLTGSIWAVTVDVAGFSGFYVHTNNFNAPLLITVNYLTGRKQGSNHVLNWKVTCVSTPRTTMTLERSSDARNYSGINTITADAARCNQPFDYTDANPLTGMNYYRLKIMDADGKITYSTTVALLYAVKGFDIISMAPNPVVT
;
A
#
# COMPACT_ATOMS: atom_id res chain seq x y z
N ALA A 1 9.90 0.17 -19.06
CA ALA A 1 9.65 -0.22 -17.66
C ALA A 1 8.21 0.17 -17.31
N GLN A 2 7.54 -0.61 -16.44
CA GLN A 2 6.23 -0.26 -15.93
C GLN A 2 6.30 1.00 -15.06
N LEU A 3 5.30 1.86 -15.17
CA LEU A 3 5.20 3.09 -14.41
C LEU A 3 4.24 2.90 -13.22
N TYR A 4 4.56 3.51 -12.08
CA TYR A 4 3.80 3.42 -10.84
C TYR A 4 3.56 4.81 -10.25
N PHE A 5 2.40 4.96 -9.62
CA PHE A 5 2.08 6.09 -8.77
C PHE A 5 1.52 5.58 -7.44
N ASN A 6 2.15 5.94 -6.33
CA ASN A 6 1.81 5.45 -4.99
C ASN A 6 1.68 3.91 -4.92
N GLY A 7 2.58 3.20 -5.61
CA GLY A 7 2.57 1.75 -5.68
C GLY A 7 1.56 1.13 -6.64
N GLU A 8 0.69 1.91 -7.23
CA GLU A 8 -0.33 1.49 -8.19
C GLU A 8 0.19 1.67 -9.62
N PRO A 9 0.11 0.63 -10.48
CA PRO A 9 0.56 0.72 -11.86
C PRO A 9 -0.43 1.51 -12.72
N TYR A 10 0.07 2.15 -13.76
CA TYR A 10 -0.75 2.77 -14.80
C TYR A 10 -0.18 2.47 -16.19
N VAL A 11 -1.05 2.58 -17.20
CA VAL A 11 -0.65 2.37 -18.59
C VAL A 11 0.36 3.45 -18.97
N GLN A 12 1.47 3.06 -19.63
CA GLN A 12 2.57 3.99 -19.94
C GLN A 12 2.12 5.17 -20.78
N ARG A 13 1.19 4.93 -21.73
CA ARG A 13 0.58 5.99 -22.49
C ARG A 13 -0.42 6.76 -21.62
N HIS A 14 -0.24 8.05 -21.53
CA HIS A 14 -1.14 8.97 -20.84
C HIS A 14 -1.42 10.18 -21.76
N TYR A 15 -2.33 11.02 -21.32
CA TYR A 15 -2.74 12.21 -22.09
C TYR A 15 -2.69 13.42 -21.18
N ASP A 16 -2.03 14.46 -21.65
CA ASP A 16 -2.09 15.80 -21.06
C ASP A 16 -2.87 16.70 -22.01
N LEU A 17 -3.94 17.28 -21.50
CA LEU A 17 -4.82 18.17 -22.27
C LEU A 17 -4.91 19.50 -21.56
N GLU A 18 -4.57 20.56 -22.27
CA GLU A 18 -4.63 21.92 -21.75
C GLU A 18 -5.33 22.83 -22.78
N PRO A 19 -6.62 23.14 -22.60
CA PRO A 19 -7.32 24.06 -23.47
C PRO A 19 -6.79 25.48 -23.29
N ALA A 20 -6.80 26.25 -24.35
CA ALA A 20 -6.28 27.62 -24.37
C ALA A 20 -7.04 28.59 -23.44
N THR A 21 -8.30 28.25 -23.08
CA THR A 21 -9.14 29.06 -22.20
C THR A 21 -9.85 28.20 -21.17
N ASN A 22 -9.93 28.70 -19.94
CA ASN A 22 -10.67 28.09 -18.81
C ASN A 22 -10.34 26.62 -18.52
N PRO A 23 -9.06 26.20 -18.47
CA PRO A 23 -8.70 24.79 -18.29
C PRO A 23 -9.21 24.18 -16.99
N ALA A 24 -9.42 24.99 -15.95
CA ALA A 24 -9.88 24.51 -14.65
C ALA A 24 -11.39 24.24 -14.56
N THR A 25 -12.21 24.85 -15.42
CA THR A 25 -13.68 24.83 -15.30
C THR A 25 -14.39 24.32 -16.55
N ALA A 26 -13.69 24.21 -17.67
CA ALA A 26 -14.28 23.71 -18.90
C ALA A 26 -14.70 22.23 -18.73
N THR A 27 -15.89 21.89 -19.28
CA THR A 27 -16.39 20.51 -19.33
C THR A 27 -16.30 19.98 -20.74
N ALA A 28 -15.97 18.70 -20.88
CA ALA A 28 -15.95 18.01 -22.18
C ALA A 28 -16.11 16.50 -22.03
N THR A 29 -16.46 15.85 -23.12
CA THR A 29 -16.31 14.42 -23.30
C THR A 29 -15.04 14.19 -24.12
N ILE A 30 -14.07 13.45 -23.57
CA ILE A 30 -12.80 13.15 -24.23
C ILE A 30 -12.69 11.67 -24.55
N THR A 31 -12.10 11.33 -25.68
CA THR A 31 -11.79 9.95 -26.07
C THR A 31 -10.29 9.77 -26.21
N MET A 32 -9.76 8.83 -25.46
CA MET A 32 -8.35 8.45 -25.45
C MET A 32 -8.15 7.10 -26.11
N TYR A 33 -7.08 6.93 -26.88
CA TYR A 33 -6.82 5.72 -27.65
C TYR A 33 -5.62 4.96 -27.13
N PHE A 34 -5.81 3.66 -26.88
CA PHE A 34 -4.78 2.76 -26.37
C PHE A 34 -4.68 1.54 -27.27
N THR A 35 -3.47 1.01 -27.44
CA THR A 35 -3.29 -0.28 -28.14
C THR A 35 -3.58 -1.43 -27.20
N ASP A 36 -4.07 -2.54 -27.72
CA ASP A 36 -4.24 -3.79 -26.97
C ASP A 36 -2.92 -4.26 -26.36
N ALA A 37 -1.81 -4.08 -27.07
CA ALA A 37 -0.48 -4.37 -26.58
C ALA A 37 -0.09 -3.57 -25.31
N ALA A 38 -0.57 -2.32 -25.18
CA ALA A 38 -0.32 -1.52 -23.97
C ALA A 38 -1.08 -2.08 -22.76
N PHE A 39 -2.30 -2.55 -22.94
CA PHE A 39 -3.08 -3.21 -21.90
C PHE A 39 -2.52 -4.59 -21.54
N ALA A 40 -2.12 -5.38 -22.53
CA ALA A 40 -1.46 -6.65 -22.31
C ALA A 40 -0.11 -6.50 -21.56
N LEU A 41 0.67 -5.48 -21.89
CA LEU A 41 1.90 -5.17 -21.17
C LEU A 41 1.63 -4.79 -19.71
N TYR A 42 0.62 -3.96 -19.45
CA TYR A 42 0.15 -3.65 -18.10
C TYR A 42 -0.14 -4.93 -17.31
N ASN A 43 -0.95 -5.84 -17.88
CA ASN A 43 -1.32 -7.11 -17.25
C ASN A 43 -0.11 -8.01 -16.97
N ALA A 44 0.79 -8.14 -17.95
CA ALA A 44 1.97 -8.99 -17.84
C ALA A 44 2.98 -8.54 -16.76
N THR A 45 3.03 -7.23 -16.50
CA THR A 45 3.97 -6.65 -15.55
C THR A 45 3.37 -6.43 -14.15
N ASN A 46 2.05 -6.59 -13.99
CA ASN A 46 1.33 -6.29 -12.75
C ASN A 46 0.36 -7.42 -12.35
N PRO A 47 0.86 -8.63 -12.05
CA PRO A 47 0.00 -9.78 -11.77
C PRO A 47 -0.81 -9.67 -10.46
N VAL A 48 -0.50 -8.69 -9.62
CA VAL A 48 -1.16 -8.47 -8.31
C VAL A 48 -2.38 -7.55 -8.42
N TRP A 49 -2.41 -6.71 -9.45
CA TRP A 49 -3.51 -5.78 -9.70
C TRP A 49 -4.57 -6.40 -10.60
N PRO A 50 -5.84 -5.95 -10.51
CA PRO A 50 -6.86 -6.35 -11.49
C PRO A 50 -6.35 -6.13 -12.92
N ALA A 51 -6.69 -7.05 -13.81
CA ALA A 51 -6.27 -6.93 -15.20
C ALA A 51 -7.10 -5.89 -15.96
N LEU A 52 -6.49 -5.25 -16.96
CA LEU A 52 -7.18 -4.50 -17.99
C LEU A 52 -7.75 -5.46 -19.05
N PRO A 53 -8.84 -5.09 -19.76
CA PRO A 53 -9.37 -5.90 -20.82
C PRO A 53 -8.38 -6.03 -21.99
N THR A 54 -8.43 -7.17 -22.71
CA THR A 54 -7.62 -7.42 -23.89
C THR A 54 -8.44 -8.09 -24.99
N VAL A 55 -7.96 -7.99 -26.23
CA VAL A 55 -8.58 -8.73 -27.35
C VAL A 55 -8.57 -10.24 -27.05
N ALA A 56 -7.45 -10.76 -26.54
CA ALA A 56 -7.31 -12.18 -26.19
C ALA A 56 -8.22 -12.59 -25.01
N GLY A 57 -8.57 -11.68 -24.13
CA GLY A 57 -9.49 -11.89 -22.99
C GLY A 57 -10.97 -11.87 -23.37
N GLY A 58 -11.29 -11.57 -24.62
CA GLY A 58 -12.67 -11.52 -25.11
C GLY A 58 -13.12 -10.16 -25.65
N GLY A 59 -12.22 -9.19 -25.73
CA GLY A 59 -12.51 -7.84 -26.24
C GLY A 59 -13.55 -7.12 -25.37
N LEU A 60 -14.63 -6.63 -25.95
CA LEU A 60 -15.72 -5.96 -25.22
C LEU A 60 -16.52 -6.92 -24.29
N LEU A 61 -16.31 -8.24 -24.40
CA LEU A 61 -16.87 -9.24 -23.50
C LEU A 61 -15.90 -9.69 -22.41
N ASP A 62 -14.68 -9.15 -22.40
CA ASP A 62 -13.69 -9.44 -21.35
C ASP A 62 -14.25 -9.00 -19.99
N PRO A 63 -14.34 -9.89 -19.00
CA PRO A 63 -14.83 -9.54 -17.65
C PRO A 63 -13.99 -8.42 -16.99
N ASN A 64 -12.75 -8.25 -17.42
CA ASN A 64 -11.87 -7.18 -16.92
C ASN A 64 -12.24 -5.78 -17.44
N LEU A 65 -13.21 -5.66 -18.36
CA LEU A 65 -13.67 -4.37 -18.86
C LEU A 65 -14.15 -3.44 -17.72
N THR A 66 -14.76 -4.00 -16.70
CA THR A 66 -15.25 -3.26 -15.52
C THR A 66 -14.12 -2.72 -14.63
N ASN A 67 -12.92 -3.30 -14.75
CA ASN A 67 -11.75 -2.85 -14.00
C ASN A 67 -11.16 -1.55 -14.55
N LEU A 68 -11.42 -1.23 -15.82
CA LEU A 68 -10.83 -0.08 -16.48
C LEU A 68 -11.28 1.22 -15.83
N LYS A 69 -10.31 2.00 -15.35
CA LYS A 69 -10.49 3.30 -14.70
C LYS A 69 -9.58 4.34 -15.33
N VAL A 70 -9.96 5.58 -15.20
CA VAL A 70 -9.15 6.74 -15.59
C VAL A 70 -9.03 7.64 -14.37
N THR A 71 -7.83 8.08 -14.03
CA THR A 71 -7.66 9.17 -13.05
C THR A 71 -7.22 10.42 -13.77
N GLN A 72 -7.96 11.48 -13.52
CA GLN A 72 -7.59 12.83 -13.90
C GLN A 72 -6.82 13.48 -12.77
N PHE A 73 -5.66 14.03 -13.07
CA PHE A 73 -4.85 14.81 -12.14
C PHE A 73 -4.92 16.28 -12.53
N HIS A 74 -5.50 17.10 -11.67
CA HIS A 74 -5.66 18.53 -11.91
C HIS A 74 -4.37 19.33 -11.62
N GLY A 75 -4.30 20.52 -12.18
CA GLY A 75 -3.18 21.45 -11.98
C GLY A 75 -2.09 21.30 -13.03
N THR A 76 -1.20 22.28 -13.08
CA THR A 76 -0.06 22.27 -14.00
C THR A 76 1.04 21.36 -13.47
N PRO A 77 1.58 20.45 -14.29
CA PRO A 77 2.64 19.56 -13.85
C PRO A 77 3.95 20.34 -13.61
N THR A 78 4.64 20.00 -12.52
CA THR A 78 5.99 20.51 -12.27
C THR A 78 6.96 19.87 -13.25
N GLY A 79 7.70 20.67 -14.03
CA GLY A 79 8.66 20.16 -15.01
C GLY A 79 8.18 20.20 -16.47
N GLY A 80 6.96 20.65 -16.73
CA GLY A 80 6.44 20.88 -18.08
C GLY A 80 5.91 19.62 -18.77
N LEU A 81 5.25 19.84 -19.89
CA LEU A 81 4.68 18.80 -20.78
C LEU A 81 5.71 18.34 -21.80
N PRO A 82 5.61 17.14 -22.39
CA PRO A 82 4.59 16.10 -22.25
C PRO A 82 5.05 14.88 -21.42
N THR A 83 6.08 15.01 -20.63
CA THR A 83 6.70 13.89 -19.88
C THR A 83 6.24 13.82 -18.42
N SER A 84 5.12 14.49 -18.11
CA SER A 84 4.56 14.50 -16.76
C SER A 84 4.17 13.10 -16.29
N THR A 85 4.34 12.87 -15.01
CA THR A 85 3.88 11.66 -14.32
C THR A 85 2.81 12.05 -13.30
N PRO A 86 1.99 11.12 -12.81
CA PRO A 86 0.98 11.44 -11.80
C PRO A 86 1.50 12.24 -10.60
N GLY A 87 2.73 11.97 -10.14
CA GLY A 87 3.37 12.68 -9.03
C GLY A 87 3.77 14.12 -9.31
N ASN A 88 3.76 14.55 -10.56
CA ASN A 88 4.14 15.92 -10.95
C ASN A 88 2.98 16.92 -10.78
N TYR A 89 1.74 16.44 -10.67
CA TYR A 89 0.57 17.29 -10.52
C TYR A 89 0.33 17.64 -9.04
N THR A 90 0.06 18.90 -8.77
CA THR A 90 -0.14 19.42 -7.40
C THR A 90 -1.62 19.61 -7.04
N GLY A 91 -2.51 19.47 -8.00
CA GLY A 91 -3.96 19.63 -7.83
C GLY A 91 -4.66 18.37 -7.32
N THR A 92 -5.98 18.44 -7.30
CA THR A 92 -6.82 17.32 -6.87
C THR A 92 -6.82 16.19 -7.91
N ARG A 93 -7.12 14.98 -7.45
CA ARG A 93 -7.30 13.80 -8.29
C ARG A 93 -8.78 13.44 -8.35
N VAL A 94 -9.26 13.08 -9.54
CA VAL A 94 -10.63 12.65 -9.76
C VAL A 94 -10.61 11.31 -10.47
N LEU A 95 -11.26 10.31 -9.87
CA LEU A 95 -11.48 9.01 -10.49
C LEU A 95 -12.66 9.11 -11.46
N LEU A 96 -12.41 8.74 -12.69
CA LEU A 96 -13.41 8.72 -13.76
C LEU A 96 -13.71 7.26 -14.15
N THR A 97 -15.00 6.96 -14.27
CA THR A 97 -15.44 5.71 -14.88
C THR A 97 -15.73 6.00 -16.36
N PRO A 98 -15.21 5.23 -17.30
CA PRO A 98 -15.53 5.43 -18.71
C PRO A 98 -17.03 5.39 -18.99
N VAL A 99 -17.51 6.36 -19.73
CA VAL A 99 -18.91 6.41 -20.22
C VAL A 99 -19.09 5.56 -21.47
N SER A 100 -17.99 5.31 -22.19
CA SER A 100 -17.97 4.41 -23.35
C SER A 100 -16.60 3.81 -23.53
N VAL A 101 -16.56 2.53 -23.92
CA VAL A 101 -15.36 1.85 -24.37
C VAL A 101 -15.67 1.14 -25.68
N VAL A 102 -14.90 1.45 -26.71
CA VAL A 102 -15.06 0.85 -28.06
C VAL A 102 -13.75 0.18 -28.45
N LEU A 103 -13.85 -1.01 -29.01
CA LEU A 103 -12.73 -1.75 -29.55
C LEU A 103 -12.85 -1.84 -31.08
N THR A 104 -11.84 -1.34 -31.78
CA THR A 104 -11.75 -1.44 -33.26
C THR A 104 -10.40 -2.07 -33.61
N GLY A 105 -10.44 -3.32 -34.05
CA GLY A 105 -9.22 -4.12 -34.26
C GLY A 105 -8.46 -4.30 -32.95
N SER A 106 -7.30 -3.68 -32.82
CA SER A 106 -6.45 -3.72 -31.61
C SER A 106 -6.38 -2.36 -30.89
N ILE A 107 -7.31 -1.45 -31.17
CA ILE A 107 -7.33 -0.12 -30.57
C ILE A 107 -8.55 0.02 -29.65
N TRP A 108 -8.29 0.32 -28.41
CA TRP A 108 -9.28 0.66 -27.39
C TRP A 108 -9.50 2.17 -27.39
N ALA A 109 -10.73 2.61 -27.63
CA ALA A 109 -11.18 3.99 -27.49
C ALA A 109 -11.92 4.12 -26.16
N VAL A 110 -11.34 4.82 -25.21
CA VAL A 110 -11.85 5.01 -23.85
C VAL A 110 -12.37 6.43 -23.72
N THR A 111 -13.65 6.58 -23.51
CA THR A 111 -14.34 7.88 -23.45
C THR A 111 -14.75 8.19 -22.01
N VAL A 112 -14.45 9.39 -21.53
CA VAL A 112 -14.80 9.89 -20.19
C VAL A 112 -15.37 11.30 -20.28
N ASP A 113 -16.28 11.63 -19.38
CA ASP A 113 -16.73 13.01 -19.16
C ASP A 113 -15.82 13.66 -18.12
N VAL A 114 -15.37 14.88 -18.39
CA VAL A 114 -14.42 15.60 -17.56
C VAL A 114 -14.90 16.99 -17.20
N ALA A 115 -14.54 17.43 -16.02
CA ALA A 115 -14.66 18.81 -15.56
C ALA A 115 -13.25 19.34 -15.23
N GLY A 116 -12.81 20.35 -15.99
CA GLY A 116 -11.41 20.75 -16.00
C GLY A 116 -10.54 19.84 -16.85
N PHE A 117 -9.29 20.26 -17.05
CA PHE A 117 -8.33 19.53 -17.89
C PHE A 117 -6.99 19.44 -17.17
N SER A 118 -6.21 18.44 -17.51
CA SER A 118 -4.81 18.22 -17.12
C SER A 118 -4.33 16.85 -17.57
N GLY A 119 -3.73 16.03 -16.66
CA GLY A 119 -3.23 14.71 -16.99
C GLY A 119 -4.26 13.60 -16.77
N PHE A 120 -4.33 12.66 -17.71
CA PHE A 120 -5.24 11.52 -17.69
C PHE A 120 -4.45 10.21 -17.79
N TYR A 121 -4.66 9.32 -16.82
CA TYR A 121 -3.93 8.07 -16.68
C TYR A 121 -4.89 6.89 -16.55
N VAL A 122 -4.70 5.87 -17.39
CA VAL A 122 -5.50 4.64 -17.36
C VAL A 122 -4.85 3.63 -16.42
N HIS A 123 -5.68 3.00 -15.60
CA HIS A 123 -5.31 1.98 -14.61
C HIS A 123 -6.53 1.11 -14.28
N THR A 124 -6.44 0.27 -13.25
CA THR A 124 -7.52 -0.66 -12.88
C THR A 124 -8.06 -0.46 -11.48
N ASN A 125 -7.47 0.44 -10.70
CA ASN A 125 -7.87 0.65 -9.32
C ASN A 125 -8.15 2.14 -9.07
N ASN A 126 -8.48 2.47 -7.84
CA ASN A 126 -8.78 3.83 -7.42
C ASN A 126 -7.56 4.45 -6.72
N PHE A 127 -6.81 5.32 -7.39
CA PHE A 127 -5.71 6.06 -6.78
C PHE A 127 -6.10 6.87 -5.52
N ASN A 128 -7.40 7.05 -5.29
CA ASN A 128 -7.92 7.71 -4.10
C ASN A 128 -8.41 6.72 -3.04
N ALA A 129 -8.47 5.42 -3.35
CA ALA A 129 -8.83 4.44 -2.34
C ALA A 129 -7.72 4.41 -1.28
N PRO A 130 -8.05 4.61 0.00
CA PRO A 130 -7.05 4.43 1.03
C PRO A 130 -6.61 2.97 1.02
N LEU A 131 -5.31 2.74 0.92
CA LEU A 131 -4.73 1.42 1.16
C LEU A 131 -5.01 1.08 2.62
N LEU A 132 -6.07 0.31 2.86
CA LEU A 132 -6.52 0.02 4.21
C LEU A 132 -5.72 -1.16 4.76
N ILE A 133 -4.80 -0.86 5.66
CA ILE A 133 -4.11 -1.87 6.46
C ILE A 133 -4.69 -1.83 7.87
N THR A 134 -5.25 -2.96 8.29
CA THR A 134 -5.77 -3.12 9.64
C THR A 134 -4.89 -4.08 10.42
N VAL A 135 -4.44 -3.68 11.59
CA VAL A 135 -3.78 -4.58 12.54
C VAL A 135 -4.85 -5.37 13.27
N ASN A 136 -4.93 -6.67 13.00
CA ASN A 136 -5.87 -7.54 13.68
C ASN A 136 -5.42 -7.82 15.11
N TYR A 137 -4.15 -8.17 15.27
CA TYR A 137 -3.51 -8.32 16.58
C TYR A 137 -1.99 -8.23 16.48
N LEU A 138 -1.38 -7.83 17.59
CA LEU A 138 0.01 -8.10 17.96
C LEU A 138 -0.05 -8.69 19.38
N THR A 139 0.50 -9.88 19.55
CA THR A 139 0.60 -10.56 20.85
C THR A 139 2.02 -10.99 21.11
N GLY A 140 2.36 -11.19 22.37
CA GLY A 140 3.68 -11.66 22.75
C GLY A 140 3.64 -12.48 24.02
N ARG A 141 4.59 -13.40 24.15
CA ARG A 141 4.77 -14.23 25.35
C ARG A 141 6.24 -14.50 25.61
N LYS A 142 6.56 -14.69 26.86
CA LYS A 142 7.89 -15.18 27.26
C LYS A 142 7.96 -16.69 27.01
N GLN A 143 9.09 -17.14 26.44
CA GLN A 143 9.39 -18.56 26.25
C GLN A 143 10.85 -18.81 26.59
N GLY A 144 11.10 -19.30 27.77
CA GLY A 144 12.45 -19.42 28.33
C GLY A 144 13.12 -18.05 28.46
N SER A 145 14.28 -17.87 27.82
CA SER A 145 15.00 -16.60 27.73
C SER A 145 14.54 -15.71 26.57
N ASN A 146 13.63 -16.19 25.72
CA ASN A 146 13.21 -15.50 24.51
C ASN A 146 11.84 -14.85 24.70
N HIS A 147 11.55 -13.85 23.86
CA HIS A 147 10.20 -13.33 23.67
C HIS A 147 9.68 -13.76 22.27
N VAL A 148 8.52 -14.40 22.24
CA VAL A 148 7.86 -14.82 21.00
C VAL A 148 6.71 -13.86 20.70
N LEU A 149 6.78 -13.21 19.56
CA LEU A 149 5.79 -12.24 19.07
C LEU A 149 5.02 -12.88 17.93
N ASN A 150 3.71 -12.66 17.88
CA ASN A 150 2.84 -13.10 16.80
C ASN A 150 1.93 -11.95 16.40
N TRP A 151 1.71 -11.78 15.11
CA TRP A 151 0.80 -10.75 14.61
C TRP A 151 0.09 -11.17 13.35
N LYS A 152 -0.99 -10.50 13.09
CA LYS A 152 -1.73 -10.58 11.83
C LYS A 152 -2.19 -9.19 11.44
N VAL A 153 -2.12 -8.89 10.16
CA VAL A 153 -2.70 -7.72 9.55
C VAL A 153 -3.66 -8.13 8.44
N THR A 154 -4.55 -7.25 8.08
CA THR A 154 -5.38 -7.38 6.88
C THR A 154 -4.99 -6.29 5.93
N CYS A 155 -4.59 -6.66 4.73
CA CYS A 155 -4.21 -5.76 3.66
C CYS A 155 -5.25 -5.84 2.54
N VAL A 156 -5.93 -4.74 2.31
CA VAL A 156 -6.91 -4.62 1.23
C VAL A 156 -6.31 -3.72 0.15
N SER A 157 -6.24 -4.24 -1.06
CA SER A 157 -5.75 -3.50 -2.25
C SER A 157 -4.31 -2.97 -2.16
N THR A 158 -3.50 -3.53 -1.27
CA THR A 158 -2.10 -3.13 -1.09
C THR A 158 -1.18 -4.10 -1.84
N PRO A 159 -0.44 -3.66 -2.87
CA PRO A 159 0.42 -4.56 -3.64
C PRO A 159 1.65 -5.01 -2.85
N ARG A 160 2.12 -4.17 -1.94
CA ARG A 160 3.27 -4.44 -1.08
C ARG A 160 3.13 -3.68 0.23
N THR A 161 3.46 -4.36 1.32
CA THR A 161 3.46 -3.79 2.67
C THR A 161 4.79 -4.11 3.35
N THR A 162 5.40 -3.14 3.99
CA THR A 162 6.58 -3.34 4.82
C THR A 162 6.18 -3.26 6.28
N MET A 163 6.46 -4.32 7.02
CA MET A 163 6.20 -4.43 8.46
C MET A 163 7.51 -4.50 9.20
N THR A 164 7.76 -3.54 10.09
CA THR A 164 8.92 -3.54 10.97
C THR A 164 8.45 -3.79 12.40
N LEU A 165 8.89 -4.89 13.00
CA LEU A 165 8.74 -5.10 14.42
C LEU A 165 9.78 -4.24 15.13
N GLU A 166 9.31 -3.36 15.98
CA GLU A 166 10.15 -2.44 16.76
C GLU A 166 10.13 -2.82 18.24
N ARG A 167 11.28 -2.61 18.93
CA ARG A 167 11.43 -2.83 20.36
C ARG A 167 11.94 -1.57 21.06
N SER A 168 11.50 -1.35 22.30
CA SER A 168 11.90 -0.26 23.17
C SER A 168 12.06 -0.74 24.61
N SER A 169 12.95 -0.12 25.38
CA SER A 169 13.06 -0.32 26.84
C SER A 169 12.24 0.69 27.65
N ASP A 170 11.79 1.79 27.01
CA ASP A 170 11.16 2.93 27.69
C ASP A 170 9.77 3.30 27.12
N ALA A 171 9.27 2.52 26.15
CA ALA A 171 8.02 2.75 25.40
C ALA A 171 7.99 4.08 24.63
N ARG A 172 9.14 4.75 24.44
CA ARG A 172 9.28 6.03 23.73
C ARG A 172 10.24 5.90 22.56
N ASN A 173 11.42 5.39 22.81
CA ASN A 173 12.48 5.23 21.81
C ASN A 173 12.45 3.81 21.26
N TYR A 174 11.98 3.65 20.04
CA TYR A 174 11.83 2.35 19.39
C TYR A 174 12.91 2.13 18.33
N SER A 175 13.43 0.91 18.27
CA SER A 175 14.36 0.45 17.24
C SER A 175 13.83 -0.78 16.54
N GLY A 176 13.96 -0.83 15.21
CA GLY A 176 13.56 -1.99 14.41
C GLY A 176 14.43 -3.20 14.72
N ILE A 177 13.81 -4.34 15.01
CA ILE A 177 14.50 -5.61 15.29
C ILE A 177 14.23 -6.66 14.21
N ASN A 178 13.16 -6.51 13.43
CA ASN A 178 12.84 -7.36 12.29
C ASN A 178 12.04 -6.59 11.26
N THR A 179 12.31 -6.81 9.97
CA THR A 179 11.56 -6.18 8.88
C THR A 179 11.16 -7.23 7.85
N ILE A 180 9.89 -7.25 7.50
CA ILE A 180 9.30 -8.16 6.53
C ILE A 180 8.60 -7.33 5.48
N THR A 181 8.82 -7.67 4.20
CA THR A 181 8.03 -7.14 3.10
C THR A 181 7.13 -8.24 2.57
N ALA A 182 5.85 -7.97 2.46
CA ALA A 182 4.83 -8.93 2.03
C ALA A 182 4.00 -8.37 0.88
N ASP A 183 3.63 -9.22 -0.07
CA ASP A 183 2.60 -8.96 -1.06
C ASP A 183 1.19 -9.13 -0.45
N ALA A 184 0.16 -8.88 -1.24
CA ALA A 184 -1.23 -8.95 -0.78
C ALA A 184 -1.62 -10.35 -0.25
N ALA A 185 -1.11 -11.42 -0.86
CA ALA A 185 -1.41 -12.79 -0.45
C ALA A 185 -0.73 -13.12 0.89
N ARG A 186 0.56 -12.83 1.01
CA ARG A 186 1.34 -13.08 2.22
C ARG A 186 0.93 -12.16 3.37
N CYS A 187 0.54 -10.92 3.06
CA CYS A 187 0.15 -9.92 4.05
C CYS A 187 -1.02 -10.40 4.92
N ASN A 188 -1.96 -11.13 4.35
CA ASN A 188 -3.15 -11.62 5.05
C ASN A 188 -2.92 -12.91 5.87
N GLN A 189 -1.69 -13.44 5.89
CA GLN A 189 -1.32 -14.60 6.70
C GLN A 189 -0.72 -14.16 8.04
N PRO A 190 -0.78 -15.01 9.07
CA PRO A 190 -0.09 -14.75 10.34
C PRO A 190 1.44 -14.69 10.16
N PHE A 191 2.06 -13.91 11.02
CA PHE A 191 3.51 -13.76 11.16
C PHE A 191 3.94 -14.06 12.58
N ASP A 192 5.17 -14.49 12.72
CA ASP A 192 5.83 -14.71 14.01
C ASP A 192 7.28 -14.24 13.96
N TYR A 193 7.80 -13.94 15.13
CA TYR A 193 9.20 -13.61 15.35
C TYR A 193 9.62 -13.98 16.76
N THR A 194 10.81 -14.53 16.89
CA THR A 194 11.42 -14.83 18.19
C THR A 194 12.57 -13.86 18.43
N ASP A 195 12.37 -12.96 19.39
CA ASP A 195 13.46 -12.15 19.95
C ASP A 195 14.28 -13.01 20.90
N ALA A 196 15.43 -13.47 20.43
CA ALA A 196 16.34 -14.33 21.19
C ALA A 196 17.20 -13.56 22.20
N ASN A 197 17.26 -12.23 22.07
CA ASN A 197 18.07 -11.37 22.91
C ASN A 197 17.26 -10.16 23.42
N PRO A 198 16.21 -10.39 24.26
CA PRO A 198 15.47 -9.28 24.85
C PRO A 198 16.37 -8.41 25.74
N LEU A 199 16.02 -7.14 25.85
CA LEU A 199 16.72 -6.24 26.79
C LEU A 199 16.37 -6.61 28.22
N THR A 200 17.32 -6.45 29.13
CA THR A 200 17.04 -6.63 30.55
C THR A 200 15.99 -5.64 31.05
N GLY A 201 14.99 -6.11 31.77
CA GLY A 201 13.85 -5.32 32.22
C GLY A 201 12.66 -5.39 31.28
N MET A 202 11.87 -4.32 31.21
CA MET A 202 10.70 -4.23 30.36
C MET A 202 11.10 -4.05 28.91
N ASN A 203 10.44 -4.81 28.05
CA ASN A 203 10.54 -4.69 26.60
C ASN A 203 9.17 -4.37 26.03
N TYR A 204 9.07 -3.29 25.29
CA TYR A 204 7.87 -2.84 24.64
C TYR A 204 8.00 -3.09 23.14
N TYR A 205 7.05 -3.82 22.57
CA TYR A 205 7.05 -4.21 21.17
C TYR A 205 5.87 -3.58 20.44
N ARG A 206 6.09 -3.06 19.25
CA ARG A 206 5.04 -2.60 18.35
C ARG A 206 5.38 -2.94 16.90
N LEU A 207 4.37 -2.96 16.06
CA LEU A 207 4.55 -3.00 14.61
C LEU A 207 4.48 -1.57 14.05
N LYS A 208 5.45 -1.23 13.23
CA LYS A 208 5.41 -0.12 12.29
C LYS A 208 5.13 -0.70 10.92
N ILE A 209 4.03 -0.29 10.31
CA ILE A 209 3.58 -0.81 9.03
C ILE A 209 3.57 0.34 8.05
N MET A 210 4.27 0.17 6.94
CA MET A 210 4.31 1.12 5.85
C MET A 210 3.67 0.48 4.62
N ASP A 211 2.64 1.11 4.10
CA ASP A 211 1.99 0.70 2.86
C ASP A 211 2.76 1.16 1.62
N ALA A 212 2.24 0.84 0.45
CA ALA A 212 2.89 1.18 -0.82
C ALA A 212 2.95 2.70 -1.09
N ASP A 213 2.08 3.49 -0.46
CA ASP A 213 2.06 4.96 -0.58
C ASP A 213 3.04 5.62 0.39
N GLY A 214 3.71 4.84 1.26
CA GLY A 214 4.57 5.36 2.32
C GLY A 214 3.82 5.81 3.57
N LYS A 215 2.49 5.62 3.66
CA LYS A 215 1.73 5.89 4.87
C LYS A 215 2.09 4.90 5.97
N ILE A 216 2.27 5.42 7.18
CA ILE A 216 2.69 4.63 8.33
C ILE A 216 1.52 4.44 9.29
N THR A 217 1.32 3.19 9.71
CA THR A 217 0.36 2.78 10.74
C THR A 217 1.10 2.02 11.83
N TYR A 218 0.71 2.21 13.08
CA TYR A 218 1.28 1.50 14.21
C TYR A 218 0.26 0.57 14.87
N SER A 219 0.72 -0.57 15.40
CA SER A 219 -0.08 -1.42 16.28
C SER A 219 -0.20 -0.85 17.68
N THR A 220 -1.03 -1.47 18.51
CA THR A 220 -0.91 -1.40 19.97
C THR A 220 0.44 -1.95 20.42
N THR A 221 0.88 -1.55 21.63
CA THR A 221 2.14 -2.00 22.21
C THR A 221 1.93 -3.23 23.10
N VAL A 222 2.80 -4.20 22.96
CA VAL A 222 2.91 -5.37 23.85
C VAL A 222 4.10 -5.18 24.79
N ALA A 223 3.91 -5.38 26.09
CA ALA A 223 4.96 -5.25 27.09
C ALA A 223 5.31 -6.63 27.69
N LEU A 224 6.58 -7.00 27.65
CA LEU A 224 7.09 -8.26 28.19
C LEU A 224 8.30 -8.00 29.09
N LEU A 225 8.33 -8.65 30.27
CA LEU A 225 9.43 -8.55 31.18
C LEU A 225 10.49 -9.65 30.91
N TYR A 226 11.71 -9.22 30.65
CA TYR A 226 12.87 -10.09 30.65
C TYR A 226 13.67 -9.85 31.95
N ALA A 227 13.49 -10.74 32.91
CA ALA A 227 14.28 -10.75 34.14
C ALA A 227 15.41 -11.77 34.01
N VAL A 228 16.63 -11.30 34.09
CA VAL A 228 17.76 -12.20 34.40
C VAL A 228 17.56 -12.65 35.84
N LYS A 229 17.68 -13.94 36.12
CA LYS A 229 17.62 -14.45 37.51
C LYS A 229 18.64 -13.70 38.35
N GLY A 230 18.16 -12.81 39.20
CA GLY A 230 19.03 -12.01 40.07
C GLY A 230 19.56 -12.81 41.26
N PHE A 231 18.72 -13.25 42.13
CA PHE A 231 18.98 -14.20 43.19
C PHE A 231 17.68 -14.87 43.61
N ASP A 232 17.74 -16.11 43.98
CA ASP A 232 16.63 -16.82 44.60
C ASP A 232 16.83 -16.75 46.11
N ILE A 233 15.81 -16.37 46.87
CA ILE A 233 15.81 -16.53 48.33
C ILE A 233 15.60 -18.02 48.58
N ILE A 234 16.68 -18.72 48.91
CA ILE A 234 16.67 -20.17 49.10
C ILE A 234 16.06 -20.55 50.46
N SER A 235 16.18 -19.68 51.47
CA SER A 235 15.49 -19.84 52.75
C SER A 235 15.34 -18.51 53.46
N MET A 236 14.27 -18.36 54.23
CA MET A 236 14.11 -17.33 55.26
C MET A 236 13.92 -18.03 56.58
N ALA A 237 14.81 -17.76 57.56
CA ALA A 237 14.63 -18.21 58.90
C ALA A 237 14.15 -17.06 59.77
N PRO A 238 13.22 -17.27 60.70
CA PRO A 238 12.82 -16.24 61.63
C PRO A 238 13.99 -15.91 62.55
N ASN A 239 14.18 -14.61 62.80
CA ASN A 239 15.18 -14.20 63.81
C ASN A 239 14.67 -14.60 65.21
N PRO A 240 15.37 -15.40 65.96
CA PRO A 240 14.89 -15.80 67.27
C PRO A 240 14.82 -14.57 68.17
N VAL A 241 13.61 -14.32 68.69
CA VAL A 241 13.46 -13.34 69.77
C VAL A 241 14.06 -13.94 71.03
N VAL A 242 15.16 -13.37 71.49
CA VAL A 242 15.72 -13.70 72.79
C VAL A 242 14.97 -12.88 73.85
N THR A 243 14.16 -13.53 74.67
CA THR A 243 13.51 -12.98 75.87
C THR A 243 14.41 -13.03 77.07
#